data_64e31461a9ae867b6498e1a6f34530f0
#
_entry.id   64e31461a9ae867b6498e1a6f34530f0
#
_cell.length_a   1.000
_cell.length_b   1.000
_cell.length_c   1.000
_cell.angle_alpha   90.00
_cell.angle_beta   90.00
_cell.angle_gamma   90.00
#
_symmetry.space_group_name_H-M   'P 1'
#
loop_
_entity.id
_entity.type
_entity.pdbx_description
1 polymer ?
#
loop_
_entity_poly.entity_id
_entity_poly.type
_entity_poly.pdbx_seq_one_letter_code
_entity_poly.pdbx_strand_id
1 'polypeptide(L)'
;MVNSSAVVGVGLIGAGRIGTSHAQILAERVPGARLATVADPRPDAAATLADRFGADAVVDPLQLIKDNSVDAVVIAASAEAHADLIVACAAAGKPIFCEKPASLTLEDSARSLAAVEAAGVILQVGFNRRFARDFRATHDAIVRGAIGMPQLLRSLTRDPGLANPGAVPPWTIFLQTLIHDFDALLWLNPEADPVEVYATADALVAPDFKASGLLDTAIVVITFDNGARAVAEASFSAAYGYDVRAEVFGSAGMVTAGNGARTAMMLRDATGLHQETARGDVELMGDAYTAEFVEFVAAIQQARQPYVTGRDARRALAVALACIESVRTHAPIPIDRSAGTLAQ
;
A
#
# COMPACT_ATOMS: atom_id res chain seq x y z
N MET A 1 -27.04 -14.93 -4.97
CA MET A 1 -27.28 -13.95 -3.89
C MET A 1 -26.51 -14.46 -2.68
N VAL A 2 -25.35 -13.87 -2.40
CA VAL A 2 -24.56 -14.20 -1.19
C VAL A 2 -25.37 -13.61 -0.02
N ASN A 3 -25.61 -14.45 0.99
CA ASN A 3 -26.36 -14.04 2.17
C ASN A 3 -25.53 -12.97 2.92
N SER A 4 -26.00 -11.73 3.02
CA SER A 4 -25.27 -10.56 3.56
C SER A 4 -24.86 -10.67 5.03
N SER A 5 -25.08 -11.84 5.66
CA SER A 5 -24.73 -12.15 7.04
C SER A 5 -23.71 -13.31 7.20
N ALA A 6 -23.21 -13.87 6.09
CA ALA A 6 -22.25 -14.97 6.18
C ALA A 6 -20.86 -14.46 6.59
N VAL A 7 -20.25 -15.14 7.56
CA VAL A 7 -18.87 -14.88 7.97
C VAL A 7 -17.92 -15.37 6.87
N VAL A 8 -17.04 -14.48 6.38
CA VAL A 8 -16.04 -14.78 5.36
C VAL A 8 -14.85 -15.49 5.99
N GLY A 9 -14.58 -16.72 5.57
CA GLY A 9 -13.38 -17.46 5.94
C GLY A 9 -12.17 -16.93 5.16
N VAL A 10 -11.23 -16.30 5.85
CA VAL A 10 -10.04 -15.68 5.23
C VAL A 10 -8.84 -16.58 5.40
N GLY A 11 -8.20 -16.94 4.29
CA GLY A 11 -6.88 -17.56 4.26
C GLY A 11 -5.79 -16.48 4.20
N LEU A 12 -4.77 -16.58 5.05
CA LEU A 12 -3.62 -15.66 5.06
C LEU A 12 -2.37 -16.36 4.55
N ILE A 13 -1.77 -15.83 3.50
CA ILE A 13 -0.49 -16.30 2.96
C ILE A 13 0.61 -15.34 3.41
N GLY A 14 1.53 -15.84 4.24
CA GLY A 14 2.65 -15.10 4.83
C GLY A 14 2.45 -14.80 6.32
N ALA A 15 3.28 -15.41 7.18
CA ALA A 15 3.32 -15.21 8.63
C ALA A 15 4.53 -14.32 9.05
N GLY A 16 4.90 -13.35 8.22
CA GLY A 16 5.90 -12.35 8.53
C GLY A 16 5.34 -11.21 9.40
N ARG A 17 6.10 -10.12 9.55
CA ARG A 17 5.73 -8.96 10.39
C ARG A 17 4.33 -8.42 10.04
N ILE A 18 4.09 -8.12 8.76
CA ILE A 18 2.80 -7.54 8.34
C ILE A 18 1.69 -8.60 8.36
N GLY A 19 1.97 -9.85 7.95
CA GLY A 19 1.00 -10.94 8.03
C GLY A 19 0.53 -11.22 9.46
N THR A 20 1.43 -11.16 10.45
CA THR A 20 1.07 -11.27 11.87
C THR A 20 0.11 -10.16 12.31
N SER A 21 0.37 -8.92 11.89
CA SER A 21 -0.53 -7.79 12.15
C SER A 21 -1.89 -7.98 11.47
N HIS A 22 -1.90 -8.43 10.22
CA HIS A 22 -3.13 -8.70 9.48
C HIS A 22 -3.96 -9.84 10.08
N ALA A 23 -3.31 -10.93 10.52
CA ALA A 23 -3.98 -12.01 11.24
C ALA A 23 -4.73 -11.50 12.46
N GLN A 24 -4.06 -10.68 13.28
CA GLN A 24 -4.67 -10.09 14.45
C GLN A 24 -5.86 -9.18 14.11
N ILE A 25 -5.71 -8.30 13.12
CA ILE A 25 -6.79 -7.40 12.67
C ILE A 25 -8.00 -8.20 12.17
N LEU A 26 -7.78 -9.19 11.30
CA LEU A 26 -8.83 -10.05 10.75
C LEU A 26 -9.58 -10.82 11.82
N ALA A 27 -8.86 -11.36 12.81
CA ALA A 27 -9.45 -12.15 13.87
C ALA A 27 -10.19 -11.31 14.93
N GLU A 28 -9.71 -10.09 15.24
CA GLU A 28 -10.16 -9.32 16.40
C GLU A 28 -10.98 -8.08 16.05
N ARG A 29 -10.82 -7.50 14.81
CA ARG A 29 -11.31 -6.17 14.50
C ARG A 29 -12.17 -6.05 13.25
N VAL A 30 -12.30 -7.12 12.45
CA VAL A 30 -13.08 -7.09 11.20
C VAL A 30 -14.39 -7.85 11.36
N PRO A 31 -15.53 -7.15 11.53
CA PRO A 31 -16.82 -7.80 11.59
C PRO A 31 -17.13 -8.60 10.32
N GLY A 32 -17.62 -9.82 10.49
CA GLY A 32 -17.97 -10.68 9.37
C GLY A 32 -16.80 -11.40 8.72
N ALA A 33 -15.60 -11.34 9.30
CA ALA A 33 -14.45 -12.16 8.91
C ALA A 33 -14.06 -13.13 10.00
N ARG A 34 -13.43 -14.24 9.63
CA ARG A 34 -12.67 -15.11 10.51
C ARG A 34 -11.38 -15.55 9.82
N LEU A 35 -10.30 -15.65 10.54
CA LEU A 35 -9.08 -16.29 10.04
C LEU A 35 -9.32 -17.80 9.97
N ALA A 36 -9.26 -18.37 8.76
CA ALA A 36 -9.55 -19.78 8.54
C ALA A 36 -8.27 -20.62 8.53
N THR A 37 -7.29 -20.18 7.72
CA THR A 37 -6.04 -20.92 7.48
C THR A 37 -4.89 -19.93 7.33
N VAL A 38 -3.71 -20.27 7.83
CA VAL A 38 -2.45 -19.53 7.64
C VAL A 38 -1.46 -20.40 6.86
N ALA A 39 -0.85 -19.84 5.81
CA ALA A 39 0.20 -20.49 5.04
C ALA A 39 1.52 -19.72 5.16
N ASP A 40 2.61 -20.40 5.49
CA ASP A 40 3.99 -19.86 5.42
C ASP A 40 4.95 -21.01 5.12
N PRO A 41 5.98 -20.82 4.27
CA PRO A 41 6.97 -21.86 3.98
C PRO A 41 7.76 -22.29 5.22
N ARG A 42 7.72 -21.51 6.29
CA ARG A 42 8.26 -21.87 7.61
C ARG A 42 7.13 -22.47 8.46
N PRO A 43 7.12 -23.81 8.68
CA PRO A 43 6.01 -24.49 9.37
C PRO A 43 5.73 -23.93 10.77
N ASP A 44 6.78 -23.63 11.52
CA ASP A 44 6.66 -23.10 12.89
C ASP A 44 6.02 -21.70 12.90
N ALA A 45 6.29 -20.86 11.92
CA ALA A 45 5.70 -19.53 11.80
C ALA A 45 4.20 -19.64 11.47
N ALA A 46 3.82 -20.51 10.54
CA ALA A 46 2.41 -20.77 10.21
C ALA A 46 1.65 -21.31 11.42
N ALA A 47 2.18 -22.37 12.08
CA ALA A 47 1.55 -22.99 13.24
C ALA A 47 1.40 -22.01 14.41
N THR A 48 2.47 -21.29 14.78
CA THR A 48 2.41 -20.32 15.89
C THR A 48 1.36 -19.25 15.66
N LEU A 49 1.25 -18.74 14.43
CA LEU A 49 0.27 -17.70 14.12
C LEU A 49 -1.16 -18.25 14.06
N ALA A 50 -1.34 -19.44 13.47
CA ALA A 50 -2.65 -20.12 13.39
C ALA A 50 -3.20 -20.48 14.78
N ASP A 51 -2.38 -21.09 15.63
CA ASP A 51 -2.76 -21.50 16.99
C ASP A 51 -3.26 -20.31 17.84
N ARG A 52 -2.62 -19.14 17.66
CA ARG A 52 -3.01 -17.92 18.37
C ARG A 52 -4.45 -17.49 18.10
N PHE A 53 -4.97 -17.77 16.92
CA PHE A 53 -6.30 -17.32 16.47
C PHE A 53 -7.27 -18.46 16.17
N GLY A 54 -6.90 -19.71 16.48
CA GLY A 54 -7.75 -20.88 16.25
C GLY A 54 -7.98 -21.19 14.78
N ALA A 55 -6.96 -20.94 13.93
CA ALA A 55 -6.96 -21.22 12.51
C ALA A 55 -6.16 -22.48 12.18
N ASP A 56 -6.32 -23.02 10.98
CA ASP A 56 -5.49 -24.11 10.48
C ASP A 56 -4.14 -23.58 9.94
N ALA A 57 -3.10 -24.42 9.97
CA ALA A 57 -1.77 -24.09 9.44
C ALA A 57 -1.37 -25.03 8.32
N VAL A 58 -0.83 -24.46 7.23
CA VAL A 58 -0.28 -25.21 6.10
C VAL A 58 1.04 -24.59 5.63
N VAL A 59 1.87 -25.37 4.93
CA VAL A 59 3.15 -24.88 4.37
C VAL A 59 2.96 -24.37 2.94
N ASP A 60 2.17 -25.09 2.15
CA ASP A 60 1.95 -24.77 0.74
C ASP A 60 0.75 -23.80 0.59
N PRO A 61 0.98 -22.59 0.04
CA PRO A 61 -0.09 -21.64 -0.22
C PRO A 61 -1.15 -22.18 -1.20
N LEU A 62 -0.80 -23.06 -2.11
CA LEU A 62 -1.76 -23.67 -3.03
C LEU A 62 -2.73 -24.63 -2.33
N GLN A 63 -2.33 -25.22 -1.21
CA GLN A 63 -3.23 -26.00 -0.37
C GLN A 63 -4.27 -25.07 0.29
N LEU A 64 -3.85 -23.94 0.86
CA LEU A 64 -4.76 -22.93 1.41
C LEU A 64 -5.75 -22.41 0.36
N ILE A 65 -5.27 -22.07 -0.84
CA ILE A 65 -6.11 -21.53 -1.93
C ILE A 65 -7.22 -22.50 -2.32
N LYS A 66 -6.96 -23.82 -2.26
CA LYS A 66 -7.92 -24.87 -2.62
C LYS A 66 -8.84 -25.28 -1.46
N ASP A 67 -8.58 -24.81 -0.26
CA ASP A 67 -9.37 -25.15 0.92
C ASP A 67 -10.79 -24.59 0.81
N ASN A 68 -11.79 -25.45 1.05
CA ASN A 68 -13.20 -25.07 1.03
C ASN A 68 -13.62 -24.20 2.23
N SER A 69 -12.85 -24.18 3.31
CA SER A 69 -13.07 -23.30 4.47
C SER A 69 -12.61 -21.87 4.24
N VAL A 70 -11.84 -21.64 3.18
CA VAL A 70 -11.31 -20.35 2.75
C VAL A 70 -12.20 -19.76 1.65
N ASP A 71 -12.89 -18.68 1.95
CA ASP A 71 -13.74 -17.93 1.02
C ASP A 71 -12.97 -16.85 0.26
N ALA A 72 -11.94 -16.25 0.91
CA ALA A 72 -11.11 -15.18 0.36
C ALA A 72 -9.66 -15.31 0.83
N VAL A 73 -8.71 -14.75 0.09
CA VAL A 73 -7.28 -14.87 0.38
C VAL A 73 -6.65 -13.50 0.60
N VAL A 74 -5.88 -13.38 1.68
CA VAL A 74 -4.99 -12.24 1.97
C VAL A 74 -3.56 -12.66 1.69
N ILE A 75 -2.89 -11.97 0.77
CA ILE A 75 -1.51 -12.21 0.37
C ILE A 75 -0.63 -11.17 1.05
N ALA A 76 0.17 -11.61 2.02
CA ALA A 76 1.16 -10.86 2.78
C ALA A 76 2.55 -11.52 2.72
N ALA A 77 2.81 -12.22 1.63
CA ALA A 77 4.07 -12.88 1.30
C ALA A 77 5.15 -11.88 0.85
N SER A 78 6.29 -12.35 0.35
CA SER A 78 7.26 -11.50 -0.32
C SER A 78 6.72 -10.99 -1.67
N ALA A 79 7.12 -9.77 -2.06
CA ALA A 79 6.59 -9.11 -3.25
C ALA A 79 6.83 -9.90 -4.56
N GLU A 80 7.90 -10.69 -4.60
CA GLU A 80 8.23 -11.57 -5.73
C GLU A 80 7.17 -12.66 -5.97
N ALA A 81 6.47 -13.08 -4.92
CA ALA A 81 5.45 -14.13 -5.01
C ALA A 81 4.04 -13.58 -5.31
N HIS A 82 3.81 -12.27 -5.17
CA HIS A 82 2.48 -11.69 -5.24
C HIS A 82 1.77 -11.98 -6.54
N ALA A 83 2.41 -11.74 -7.68
CA ALA A 83 1.78 -11.91 -9.00
C ALA A 83 1.34 -13.36 -9.25
N ASP A 84 2.17 -14.35 -8.93
CA ASP A 84 1.85 -15.77 -9.09
C ASP A 84 0.71 -16.22 -8.16
N LEU A 85 0.74 -15.73 -6.91
CA LEU A 85 -0.32 -16.01 -5.93
C LEU A 85 -1.66 -15.36 -6.34
N ILE A 86 -1.65 -14.13 -6.87
CA ILE A 86 -2.86 -13.48 -7.42
C ILE A 86 -3.45 -14.35 -8.54
N VAL A 87 -2.62 -14.80 -9.50
CA VAL A 87 -3.06 -15.66 -10.60
C VAL A 87 -3.64 -16.98 -10.08
N ALA A 88 -2.98 -17.60 -9.09
CA ALA A 88 -3.47 -18.86 -8.51
C ALA A 88 -4.81 -18.69 -7.76
N CYS A 89 -4.97 -17.60 -7.00
CA CYS A 89 -6.22 -17.27 -6.32
C CYS A 89 -7.35 -16.99 -7.33
N ALA A 90 -7.06 -16.21 -8.39
CA ALA A 90 -8.02 -15.92 -9.45
C ALA A 90 -8.48 -17.21 -10.14
N ALA A 91 -7.56 -18.12 -10.50
CA ALA A 91 -7.89 -19.43 -11.10
C ALA A 91 -8.75 -20.31 -10.18
N ALA A 92 -8.65 -20.14 -8.86
CA ALA A 92 -9.48 -20.81 -7.87
C ALA A 92 -10.81 -20.09 -7.58
N GLY A 93 -11.09 -18.96 -8.24
CA GLY A 93 -12.29 -18.17 -8.03
C GLY A 93 -12.36 -17.45 -6.67
N LYS A 94 -11.22 -17.23 -6.01
CA LYS A 94 -11.16 -16.61 -4.67
C LYS A 94 -10.98 -15.09 -4.77
N PRO A 95 -11.79 -14.27 -4.09
CA PRO A 95 -11.52 -12.86 -3.83
C PRO A 95 -10.15 -12.67 -3.18
N ILE A 96 -9.44 -11.60 -3.57
CA ILE A 96 -8.03 -11.39 -3.24
C ILE A 96 -7.83 -10.02 -2.58
N PHE A 97 -7.19 -10.00 -1.43
CA PHE A 97 -6.46 -8.86 -0.92
C PHE A 97 -4.96 -9.13 -1.10
N CYS A 98 -4.24 -8.20 -1.69
CA CYS A 98 -2.79 -8.33 -1.84
C CYS A 98 -2.08 -7.13 -1.25
N GLU A 99 -1.07 -7.38 -0.42
CA GLU A 99 -0.15 -6.32 0.02
C GLU A 99 0.57 -5.69 -1.16
N LYS A 100 0.93 -4.43 -0.98
CA LYS A 100 1.72 -3.69 -1.98
C LYS A 100 3.22 -4.10 -1.91
N PRO A 101 3.95 -3.99 -3.03
CA PRO A 101 3.46 -3.83 -4.39
C PRO A 101 2.80 -5.12 -4.89
N ALA A 102 1.68 -5.04 -5.57
CA ALA A 102 0.98 -6.23 -6.08
C ALA A 102 1.78 -6.98 -7.16
N SER A 103 2.78 -6.32 -7.73
CA SER A 103 3.76 -6.88 -8.67
C SER A 103 5.00 -5.99 -8.72
N LEU A 104 6.11 -6.52 -9.26
CA LEU A 104 7.37 -5.79 -9.41
C LEU A 104 7.62 -5.32 -10.85
N THR A 105 6.85 -5.82 -11.82
CA THR A 105 6.93 -5.46 -13.24
C THR A 105 5.56 -5.13 -13.81
N LEU A 106 5.52 -4.32 -14.87
CA LEU A 106 4.26 -4.04 -15.57
C LEU A 106 3.70 -5.27 -16.31
N GLU A 107 4.56 -6.19 -16.72
CA GLU A 107 4.18 -7.46 -17.34
C GLU A 107 3.44 -8.35 -16.34
N ASP A 108 4.00 -8.57 -15.16
CA ASP A 108 3.36 -9.34 -14.10
C ASP A 108 2.05 -8.69 -13.63
N SER A 109 2.03 -7.36 -13.56
CA SER A 109 0.81 -6.62 -13.26
C SER A 109 -0.28 -6.88 -14.30
N ALA A 110 0.07 -6.85 -15.60
CA ALA A 110 -0.88 -7.12 -16.68
C ALA A 110 -1.40 -8.57 -16.61
N ARG A 111 -0.51 -9.54 -16.38
CA ARG A 111 -0.85 -10.96 -16.22
C ARG A 111 -1.81 -11.18 -15.05
N SER A 112 -1.55 -10.56 -13.91
CA SER A 112 -2.38 -10.64 -12.71
C SER A 112 -3.77 -10.04 -12.95
N LEU A 113 -3.83 -8.84 -13.55
CA LEU A 113 -5.10 -8.17 -13.85
C LEU A 113 -5.95 -8.96 -14.86
N ALA A 114 -5.33 -9.50 -15.91
CA ALA A 114 -6.03 -10.34 -16.89
C ALA A 114 -6.61 -11.60 -16.24
N ALA A 115 -5.87 -12.25 -15.32
CA ALA A 115 -6.37 -13.43 -14.60
C ALA A 115 -7.56 -13.08 -13.69
N VAL A 116 -7.49 -11.97 -12.95
CA VAL A 116 -8.56 -11.47 -12.08
C VAL A 116 -9.82 -11.14 -12.88
N GLU A 117 -9.65 -10.45 -14.02
CA GLU A 117 -10.76 -10.09 -14.91
C GLU A 117 -11.43 -11.33 -15.55
N ALA A 118 -10.62 -12.26 -16.06
CA ALA A 118 -11.13 -13.50 -16.65
C ALA A 118 -11.89 -14.38 -15.65
N ALA A 119 -11.46 -14.39 -14.38
CA ALA A 119 -12.13 -15.11 -13.31
C ALA A 119 -13.34 -14.37 -12.72
N GLY A 120 -13.50 -13.07 -12.98
CA GLY A 120 -14.56 -12.23 -12.41
C GLY A 120 -14.45 -12.06 -10.89
N VAL A 121 -13.27 -12.22 -10.30
CA VAL A 121 -13.02 -12.03 -8.86
C VAL A 121 -12.57 -10.60 -8.57
N ILE A 122 -12.69 -10.17 -7.32
CA ILE A 122 -12.16 -8.86 -6.90
C ILE A 122 -10.69 -8.98 -6.49
N LEU A 123 -9.91 -7.92 -6.76
CA LEU A 123 -8.57 -7.72 -6.25
C LEU A 123 -8.52 -6.35 -5.56
N GLN A 124 -8.35 -6.36 -4.24
CA GLN A 124 -8.00 -5.17 -3.46
C GLN A 124 -6.50 -5.16 -3.16
N VAL A 125 -5.87 -3.98 -3.28
CA VAL A 125 -4.45 -3.82 -2.96
C VAL A 125 -4.28 -2.97 -1.70
N GLY A 126 -3.32 -3.32 -0.84
CA GLY A 126 -3.08 -2.74 0.47
C GLY A 126 -2.46 -1.34 0.44
N PHE A 127 -3.11 -0.35 -0.19
CA PHE A 127 -2.76 1.06 -0.08
C PHE A 127 -3.52 1.71 1.08
N ASN A 128 -3.04 1.46 2.28
CA ASN A 128 -3.66 1.83 3.55
C ASN A 128 -3.97 3.32 3.71
N ARG A 129 -3.23 4.23 3.05
CA ARG A 129 -3.48 5.68 3.14
C ARG A 129 -4.85 6.08 2.64
N ARG A 130 -5.40 5.40 1.63
CA ARG A 130 -6.77 5.64 1.15
C ARG A 130 -7.84 5.31 2.19
N PHE A 131 -7.46 4.63 3.29
CA PHE A 131 -8.33 4.27 4.42
C PHE A 131 -8.04 5.08 5.69
N ALA A 132 -6.94 5.84 5.72
CA ALA A 132 -6.65 6.77 6.81
C ALA A 132 -7.65 7.93 6.80
N ARG A 133 -8.19 8.27 7.98
CA ARG A 133 -9.33 9.21 8.11
C ARG A 133 -9.04 10.60 7.56
N ASP A 134 -7.84 11.09 7.82
CA ASP A 134 -7.39 12.42 7.38
C ASP A 134 -7.14 12.45 5.86
N PHE A 135 -6.50 11.43 5.29
CA PHE A 135 -6.33 11.28 3.84
C PHE A 135 -7.69 11.17 3.14
N ARG A 136 -8.63 10.40 3.71
CA ARG A 136 -9.99 10.28 3.18
C ARG A 136 -10.74 11.60 3.20
N ALA A 137 -10.70 12.31 4.33
CA ALA A 137 -11.33 13.62 4.45
C ALA A 137 -10.72 14.64 3.48
N THR A 138 -9.41 14.57 3.25
CA THR A 138 -8.70 15.39 2.27
C THR A 138 -9.19 15.10 0.85
N HIS A 139 -9.24 13.83 0.44
CA HIS A 139 -9.79 13.43 -0.86
C HIS A 139 -11.24 13.87 -1.05
N ASP A 140 -12.08 13.63 -0.05
CA ASP A 140 -13.48 14.03 -0.11
C ASP A 140 -13.65 15.55 -0.25
N ALA A 141 -12.78 16.34 0.37
CA ALA A 141 -12.77 17.79 0.21
C ALA A 141 -12.39 18.20 -1.22
N ILE A 142 -11.41 17.53 -1.82
CA ILE A 142 -10.99 17.77 -3.21
C ILE A 142 -12.13 17.43 -4.18
N VAL A 143 -12.73 16.25 -4.04
CA VAL A 143 -13.83 15.78 -4.92
C VAL A 143 -15.06 16.70 -4.83
N ARG A 144 -15.33 17.28 -3.66
CA ARG A 144 -16.40 18.30 -3.50
C ARG A 144 -16.02 19.67 -4.06
N GLY A 145 -14.83 19.85 -4.63
CA GLY A 145 -14.36 21.12 -5.19
C GLY A 145 -13.94 22.17 -4.16
N ALA A 146 -13.74 21.80 -2.89
CA ALA A 146 -13.46 22.76 -1.81
C ALA A 146 -12.18 23.59 -2.01
N ILE A 147 -11.22 23.06 -2.79
CA ILE A 147 -9.96 23.77 -3.10
C ILE A 147 -9.85 24.21 -4.57
N GLY A 148 -10.92 24.03 -5.35
CA GLY A 148 -10.86 24.24 -6.79
C GLY A 148 -9.99 23.20 -7.50
N MET A 149 -9.34 23.58 -8.60
CA MET A 149 -8.47 22.68 -9.35
C MET A 149 -7.12 22.47 -8.60
N PRO A 150 -6.68 21.22 -8.36
CA PRO A 150 -5.35 20.94 -7.84
C PRO A 150 -4.25 21.53 -8.73
N GLN A 151 -3.25 22.19 -8.11
CA GLN A 151 -2.13 22.84 -8.80
C GLN A 151 -0.78 22.28 -8.34
N LEU A 152 -0.57 22.24 -7.02
CA LEU A 152 0.63 21.70 -6.41
C LEU A 152 0.25 20.65 -5.36
N LEU A 153 0.86 19.47 -5.47
CA LEU A 153 0.67 18.37 -4.54
C LEU A 153 2.00 18.00 -3.89
N ARG A 154 1.95 17.57 -2.67
CA ARG A 154 3.11 17.02 -1.97
C ARG A 154 2.69 15.82 -1.14
N SER A 155 3.52 14.77 -1.14
CA SER A 155 3.39 13.64 -0.22
C SER A 155 4.77 13.24 0.29
N LEU A 156 4.86 12.84 1.54
CA LEU A 156 6.13 12.43 2.13
C LEU A 156 5.97 11.23 3.07
N THR A 157 7.03 10.42 3.09
CA THR A 157 7.21 9.31 4.03
C THR A 157 8.58 9.36 4.64
N ARG A 158 8.67 9.39 5.98
CA ARG A 158 9.93 9.30 6.70
C ARG A 158 9.85 8.23 7.75
N ASP A 159 10.64 7.17 7.56
CA ASP A 159 10.76 6.06 8.49
C ASP A 159 11.70 6.43 9.65
N PRO A 160 11.47 5.94 10.88
CA PRO A 160 12.27 6.30 12.05
C PRO A 160 13.74 5.88 11.97
N GLY A 161 14.06 4.88 11.13
CA GLY A 161 15.42 4.41 10.94
C GLY A 161 15.49 3.05 10.24
N LEU A 162 16.70 2.67 9.84
CA LEU A 162 17.04 1.38 9.26
C LEU A 162 17.66 0.49 10.31
N ALA A 163 16.97 -0.58 10.72
CA ALA A 163 17.51 -1.55 11.68
C ALA A 163 18.65 -2.39 11.08
N ASN A 164 18.57 -2.73 9.81
CA ASN A 164 19.58 -3.50 9.09
C ASN A 164 19.71 -3.00 7.64
N PRO A 165 20.55 -1.98 7.37
CA PRO A 165 20.72 -1.41 6.03
C PRO A 165 21.16 -2.45 4.99
N GLY A 166 21.98 -3.43 5.37
CA GLY A 166 22.48 -4.48 4.46
C GLY A 166 21.42 -5.49 4.00
N ALA A 167 20.26 -5.54 4.66
CA ALA A 167 19.17 -6.42 4.28
C ALA A 167 18.09 -5.72 3.44
N VAL A 168 18.24 -4.43 3.14
CA VAL A 168 17.26 -3.66 2.34
C VAL A 168 17.48 -3.94 0.86
N PRO A 169 16.51 -4.50 0.14
CA PRO A 169 16.63 -4.74 -1.29
C PRO A 169 16.86 -3.44 -2.09
N PRO A 170 17.56 -3.48 -3.21
CA PRO A 170 17.69 -2.33 -4.11
C PRO A 170 16.30 -1.77 -4.51
N TRP A 171 16.23 -0.45 -4.69
CA TRP A 171 15.02 0.27 -5.10
C TRP A 171 13.84 0.22 -4.11
N THR A 172 14.03 -0.31 -2.90
CA THR A 172 13.00 -0.37 -1.84
C THR A 172 12.35 1.00 -1.63
N ILE A 173 13.13 2.09 -1.69
CA ILE A 173 12.61 3.45 -1.50
C ILE A 173 11.49 3.80 -2.49
N PHE A 174 11.54 3.32 -3.74
CA PHE A 174 10.49 3.55 -4.74
C PHE A 174 9.42 2.47 -4.71
N LEU A 175 9.81 1.18 -4.62
CA LEU A 175 8.90 0.04 -4.77
C LEU A 175 8.14 -0.32 -3.49
N GLN A 176 8.68 0.05 -2.31
CA GLN A 176 8.08 -0.32 -1.03
C GLN A 176 7.61 0.91 -0.22
N THR A 177 8.31 2.05 -0.33
CA THR A 177 8.02 3.24 0.46
C THR A 177 7.24 4.25 -0.37
N LEU A 178 7.87 4.88 -1.37
CA LEU A 178 7.25 5.93 -2.19
C LEU A 178 6.08 5.44 -3.06
N ILE A 179 5.91 4.14 -3.26
CA ILE A 179 4.73 3.61 -3.96
C ILE A 179 3.42 4.00 -3.27
N HIS A 180 3.44 4.16 -1.94
CA HIS A 180 2.30 4.70 -1.19
C HIS A 180 2.07 6.18 -1.46
N ASP A 181 3.15 6.96 -1.63
CA ASP A 181 3.08 8.39 -1.96
C ASP A 181 2.59 8.57 -3.39
N PHE A 182 3.06 7.73 -4.32
CA PHE A 182 2.58 7.75 -5.70
C PHE A 182 1.09 7.44 -5.76
N ASP A 183 0.63 6.38 -5.11
CA ASP A 183 -0.80 6.06 -5.04
C ASP A 183 -1.62 7.22 -4.44
N ALA A 184 -1.16 7.80 -3.32
CA ALA A 184 -1.84 8.92 -2.68
C ALA A 184 -1.92 10.16 -3.59
N LEU A 185 -0.83 10.53 -4.27
CA LEU A 185 -0.79 11.69 -5.18
C LEU A 185 -1.68 11.50 -6.42
N LEU A 186 -1.73 10.28 -6.96
CA LEU A 186 -2.63 9.93 -8.08
C LEU A 186 -4.09 10.00 -7.64
N TRP A 187 -4.41 9.56 -6.43
CA TRP A 187 -5.76 9.58 -5.88
C TRP A 187 -6.22 10.98 -5.48
N LEU A 188 -5.31 11.82 -4.95
CA LEU A 188 -5.58 13.20 -4.56
C LEU A 188 -5.59 14.19 -5.74
N ASN A 189 -5.30 13.74 -6.96
CA ASN A 189 -5.49 14.48 -8.21
C ASN A 189 -6.41 13.67 -9.13
N PRO A 190 -7.69 13.50 -8.76
CA PRO A 190 -8.63 12.71 -9.54
C PRO A 190 -8.78 13.33 -10.95
N GLU A 191 -9.06 12.48 -11.94
CA GLU A 191 -9.24 12.88 -13.35
C GLU A 191 -7.96 13.34 -14.06
N ALA A 192 -6.76 13.16 -13.44
CA ALA A 192 -5.49 13.48 -14.06
C ALA A 192 -4.57 12.26 -14.10
N ASP A 193 -3.85 12.13 -15.21
CA ASP A 193 -2.83 11.10 -15.37
C ASP A 193 -1.42 11.69 -15.25
N PRO A 194 -0.50 10.96 -14.58
CA PRO A 194 0.91 11.35 -14.57
C PRO A 194 1.50 11.14 -15.96
N VAL A 195 2.29 12.12 -16.44
CA VAL A 195 2.87 12.07 -17.78
C VAL A 195 4.37 11.93 -17.79
N GLU A 196 5.04 12.43 -16.75
CA GLU A 196 6.50 12.45 -16.67
C GLU A 196 6.94 12.50 -15.20
N VAL A 197 8.08 11.87 -14.91
CA VAL A 197 8.75 11.98 -13.61
C VAL A 197 10.21 12.38 -13.77
N TYR A 198 10.73 13.13 -12.80
CA TYR A 198 12.15 13.28 -12.53
C TYR A 198 12.45 12.89 -11.10
N ALA A 199 13.38 11.96 -10.90
CA ALA A 199 13.72 11.43 -9.59
C ALA A 199 15.22 11.55 -9.31
N THR A 200 15.57 11.90 -8.08
CA THR A 200 16.92 11.82 -7.54
C THR A 200 16.89 11.08 -6.21
N ALA A 201 17.90 10.23 -5.98
CA ALA A 201 18.01 9.46 -4.75
C ALA A 201 19.47 9.18 -4.42
N ASP A 202 19.76 9.06 -3.12
CA ASP A 202 21.09 8.71 -2.63
C ASP A 202 21.01 7.95 -1.30
N ALA A 203 22.14 7.40 -0.85
CA ALA A 203 22.33 6.79 0.46
C ALA A 203 22.98 7.83 1.40
N LEU A 204 22.16 8.68 2.02
CA LEU A 204 22.63 9.73 2.93
C LEU A 204 22.61 9.29 4.40
N VAL A 205 21.77 8.31 4.74
CA VAL A 205 21.63 7.75 6.08
C VAL A 205 22.65 6.66 6.33
N ALA A 206 22.85 5.79 5.34
CA ALA A 206 23.80 4.67 5.42
C ALA A 206 24.69 4.61 4.16
N PRO A 207 25.61 5.59 3.98
CA PRO A 207 26.39 5.75 2.75
C PRO A 207 27.29 4.55 2.44
N ASP A 208 27.72 3.80 3.45
CA ASP A 208 28.55 2.60 3.29
C ASP A 208 27.83 1.48 2.51
N PHE A 209 26.52 1.50 2.48
CA PHE A 209 25.67 0.53 1.76
C PHE A 209 25.25 1.00 0.36
N LYS A 210 25.67 2.18 -0.09
CA LYS A 210 25.36 2.69 -1.44
C LYS A 210 25.84 1.74 -2.53
N ALA A 211 27.06 1.19 -2.38
CA ALA A 211 27.64 0.27 -3.35
C ALA A 211 26.86 -1.05 -3.48
N SER A 212 26.09 -1.45 -2.45
CA SER A 212 25.19 -2.61 -2.48
C SER A 212 23.80 -2.29 -3.02
N GLY A 213 23.56 -1.04 -3.48
CA GLY A 213 22.31 -0.61 -4.10
C GLY A 213 21.30 0.02 -3.14
N LEU A 214 21.68 0.27 -1.88
CA LEU A 214 20.80 1.00 -0.95
C LEU A 214 20.64 2.46 -1.42
N LEU A 215 19.40 2.89 -1.51
CA LEU A 215 18.99 4.30 -1.58
C LEU A 215 18.03 4.54 -0.43
N ASP A 216 18.34 5.51 0.43
CA ASP A 216 17.60 5.77 1.66
C ASP A 216 16.97 7.16 1.75
N THR A 217 17.28 8.01 0.76
CA THR A 217 16.74 9.37 0.65
C THR A 217 16.42 9.65 -0.82
N ALA A 218 15.19 10.09 -1.10
CA ALA A 218 14.74 10.36 -2.47
C ALA A 218 13.80 11.56 -2.55
N ILE A 219 13.86 12.25 -3.68
CA ILE A 219 12.90 13.29 -4.10
C ILE A 219 12.47 12.98 -5.53
N VAL A 220 11.15 13.08 -5.77
CA VAL A 220 10.52 12.84 -7.06
C VAL A 220 9.63 14.03 -7.42
N VAL A 221 9.73 14.52 -8.65
CA VAL A 221 8.80 15.48 -9.22
C VAL A 221 7.95 14.76 -10.27
N ILE A 222 6.62 14.90 -10.18
CA ILE A 222 5.65 14.30 -11.12
C ILE A 222 4.92 15.41 -11.84
N THR A 223 4.86 15.34 -13.16
CA THR A 223 4.04 16.18 -14.02
C THR A 223 2.74 15.46 -14.38
N PHE A 224 1.60 16.14 -14.26
CA PHE A 224 0.29 15.64 -14.65
C PHE A 224 -0.21 16.31 -15.94
N ASP A 225 -1.10 15.64 -16.68
CA ASP A 225 -1.67 16.13 -17.94
C ASP A 225 -2.65 17.31 -17.76
N ASN A 226 -3.25 17.48 -16.58
CA ASN A 226 -4.03 18.68 -16.23
C ASN A 226 -3.14 19.90 -15.87
N GLY A 227 -1.81 19.77 -15.99
CA GLY A 227 -0.86 20.83 -15.66
C GLY A 227 -0.39 20.88 -14.21
N ALA A 228 -0.98 20.12 -13.29
CA ALA A 228 -0.55 20.06 -11.90
C ALA A 228 0.86 19.46 -11.75
N ARG A 229 1.52 19.82 -10.68
CA ARG A 229 2.85 19.30 -10.31
C ARG A 229 2.80 18.68 -8.93
N ALA A 230 3.45 17.53 -8.77
CA ALA A 230 3.57 16.92 -7.46
C ALA A 230 5.04 16.66 -7.07
N VAL A 231 5.28 16.65 -5.76
CA VAL A 231 6.55 16.23 -5.16
C VAL A 231 6.27 15.08 -4.21
N ALA A 232 7.01 13.98 -4.40
CA ALA A 232 7.06 12.89 -3.43
C ALA A 232 8.48 12.82 -2.83
N GLU A 233 8.59 12.68 -1.51
CA GLU A 233 9.87 12.58 -0.83
C GLU A 233 9.89 11.47 0.21
N ALA A 234 11.02 10.78 0.35
CA ALA A 234 11.22 9.77 1.39
C ALA A 234 12.60 9.87 2.01
N SER A 235 12.68 9.49 3.30
CA SER A 235 13.94 9.26 4.01
C SER A 235 13.76 8.16 5.04
N PHE A 236 14.78 7.34 5.22
CA PHE A 236 14.81 6.28 6.24
C PHE A 236 15.47 6.74 7.55
N SER A 237 15.35 8.04 7.89
CA SER A 237 15.93 8.59 9.12
C SER A 237 15.11 9.75 9.70
N ALA A 238 13.98 9.42 10.33
CA ALA A 238 13.20 10.38 11.08
C ALA A 238 13.33 10.11 12.58
N ALA A 239 14.34 10.67 13.22
CA ALA A 239 14.59 10.49 14.64
C ALA A 239 13.39 10.85 15.53
N TYR A 240 12.52 11.75 15.05
CA TYR A 240 11.31 12.21 15.75
C TYR A 240 10.11 11.24 15.60
N GLY A 241 10.18 10.21 14.76
CA GLY A 241 9.12 9.22 14.59
C GLY A 241 8.70 8.99 13.13
N TYR A 242 7.76 8.09 12.92
CA TYR A 242 7.20 7.79 11.60
C TYR A 242 6.35 8.95 11.12
N ASP A 243 6.69 9.54 9.96
CA ASP A 243 6.06 10.76 9.45
C ASP A 243 5.49 10.53 8.05
N VAL A 244 4.16 10.56 7.94
CA VAL A 244 3.41 10.40 6.68
C VAL A 244 2.45 11.56 6.54
N ARG A 245 2.64 12.38 5.52
CA ARG A 245 1.83 13.58 5.28
C ARG A 245 1.57 13.81 3.80
N ALA A 246 0.46 14.50 3.50
CA ALA A 246 0.16 15.02 2.19
C ALA A 246 -0.41 16.43 2.26
N GLU A 247 -0.20 17.20 1.20
CA GLU A 247 -0.74 18.54 0.99
C GLU A 247 -1.20 18.68 -0.45
N VAL A 248 -2.35 19.31 -0.66
CA VAL A 248 -2.83 19.70 -2.00
C VAL A 248 -3.24 21.15 -1.98
N PHE A 249 -2.50 21.95 -2.73
CA PHE A 249 -2.81 23.36 -3.00
C PHE A 249 -3.56 23.46 -4.33
N GLY A 250 -4.72 24.07 -4.29
CA GLY A 250 -5.59 24.26 -5.46
C GLY A 250 -5.89 25.73 -5.72
N SER A 251 -6.65 26.00 -6.76
CA SER A 251 -6.98 27.35 -7.24
C SER A 251 -7.86 28.16 -6.27
N ALA A 252 -8.52 27.50 -5.30
CA ALA A 252 -9.44 28.14 -4.36
C ALA A 252 -9.13 27.82 -2.88
N GLY A 253 -8.08 27.07 -2.59
CA GLY A 253 -7.70 26.72 -1.21
C GLY A 253 -6.66 25.62 -1.13
N MET A 254 -6.43 25.12 0.08
CA MET A 254 -5.44 24.08 0.36
C MET A 254 -6.01 23.09 1.39
N VAL A 255 -5.64 21.83 1.27
CA VAL A 255 -5.93 20.77 2.26
C VAL A 255 -4.66 20.02 2.62
N THR A 256 -4.60 19.51 3.85
CA THR A 256 -3.47 18.70 4.34
C THR A 256 -3.98 17.43 5.02
N ALA A 257 -3.23 16.35 4.92
CA ALA A 257 -3.41 15.10 5.64
C ALA A 257 -2.14 14.70 6.37
N GLY A 258 -2.31 14.02 7.51
CA GLY A 258 -1.22 13.54 8.34
C GLY A 258 -0.58 14.61 9.22
N ASN A 259 -0.30 14.26 10.46
CA ASN A 259 0.40 15.13 11.41
C ASN A 259 1.48 14.39 12.21
N GLY A 260 1.69 13.09 11.93
CA GLY A 260 2.67 12.25 12.62
C GLY A 260 2.38 11.98 14.10
N ALA A 261 1.30 12.53 14.64
CA ALA A 261 0.95 12.39 16.03
C ALA A 261 0.33 11.01 16.31
N ARG A 262 0.80 10.34 17.35
CA ARG A 262 0.22 9.09 17.85
C ARG A 262 -1.15 9.30 18.49
N THR A 263 -1.26 10.38 19.27
CA THR A 263 -2.49 10.80 19.96
C THR A 263 -2.69 12.30 19.86
N ALA A 264 -3.88 12.79 20.18
CA ALA A 264 -4.16 14.21 20.28
C ALA A 264 -3.56 14.88 21.55
N MET A 265 -2.91 14.11 22.44
CA MET A 265 -2.30 14.63 23.66
C MET A 265 -1.09 15.52 23.33
N MET A 266 -1.04 16.67 23.97
CA MET A 266 0.07 17.61 23.91
C MET A 266 0.51 17.98 25.33
N LEU A 267 1.78 17.69 25.67
CA LEU A 267 2.41 18.15 26.91
C LEU A 267 2.95 19.57 26.69
N ARG A 268 2.59 20.49 27.57
CA ARG A 268 3.17 21.84 27.64
C ARG A 268 3.85 21.99 28.99
N ASP A 269 5.14 22.20 28.98
CA ASP A 269 5.96 22.42 30.17
C ASP A 269 6.99 23.54 29.94
N ALA A 270 7.93 23.70 30.88
CA ALA A 270 8.96 24.75 30.81
C ALA A 270 9.94 24.58 29.62
N THR A 271 9.99 23.37 28.98
CA THR A 271 10.86 23.10 27.84
C THR A 271 10.15 23.31 26.50
N GLY A 272 8.81 23.47 26.51
CA GLY A 272 8.04 23.77 25.30
C GLY A 272 6.79 22.95 25.12
N LEU A 273 6.50 22.70 23.84
CA LEU A 273 5.36 21.86 23.39
C LEU A 273 5.89 20.52 22.90
N HIS A 274 5.39 19.44 23.47
CA HIS A 274 5.77 18.08 23.12
C HIS A 274 4.53 17.27 22.70
N GLN A 275 4.69 16.46 21.66
CA GLN A 275 3.68 15.53 21.18
C GLN A 275 4.30 14.16 20.91
N GLU A 276 3.59 13.11 21.29
CA GLU A 276 4.02 11.74 21.03
C GLU A 276 3.83 11.42 19.55
N THR A 277 4.88 10.86 18.93
CA THR A 277 4.85 10.43 17.53
C THR A 277 4.88 8.91 17.44
N ALA A 278 4.26 8.35 16.41
CA ALA A 278 4.30 6.91 16.14
C ALA A 278 5.74 6.47 15.78
N ARG A 279 6.10 5.25 16.17
CA ARG A 279 7.42 4.66 15.90
C ARG A 279 7.41 3.62 14.78
N GLY A 280 6.26 3.31 14.23
CA GLY A 280 6.11 2.35 13.13
C GLY A 280 4.79 2.52 12.38
N ASP A 281 4.74 1.88 11.24
CA ASP A 281 3.60 1.91 10.32
C ASP A 281 2.32 1.34 10.96
N VAL A 282 2.41 0.22 11.67
CA VAL A 282 1.25 -0.40 12.33
C VAL A 282 0.70 0.50 13.45
N GLU A 283 1.57 1.22 14.15
CA GLU A 283 1.16 2.15 15.21
C GLU A 283 0.46 3.39 14.61
N LEU A 284 0.98 3.94 13.51
CA LEU A 284 0.40 5.10 12.85
C LEU A 284 -0.87 4.76 12.06
N MET A 285 -0.87 3.62 11.37
CA MET A 285 -1.89 3.25 10.37
C MET A 285 -2.81 2.12 10.84
N GLY A 286 -2.82 1.74 12.12
CA GLY A 286 -3.60 0.59 12.62
C GLY A 286 -5.09 0.67 12.32
N ASP A 287 -5.71 1.86 12.42
CA ASP A 287 -7.10 2.08 12.06
C ASP A 287 -7.32 1.97 10.54
N ALA A 288 -6.36 2.43 9.73
CA ALA A 288 -6.42 2.33 8.28
C ALA A 288 -6.30 0.88 7.81
N TYR A 289 -5.39 0.08 8.40
CA TYR A 289 -5.31 -1.36 8.15
C TYR A 289 -6.60 -2.10 8.53
N THR A 290 -7.26 -1.68 9.62
CA THR A 290 -8.57 -2.25 9.97
C THR A 290 -9.62 -1.88 8.94
N ALA A 291 -9.67 -0.60 8.53
CA ALA A 291 -10.66 -0.11 7.58
C ALA A 291 -10.53 -0.74 6.18
N GLU A 292 -9.30 -1.04 5.72
CA GLU A 292 -9.11 -1.72 4.43
C GLU A 292 -9.63 -3.15 4.41
N PHE A 293 -9.52 -3.90 5.53
CA PHE A 293 -10.11 -5.24 5.61
C PHE A 293 -11.62 -5.20 5.80
N VAL A 294 -12.15 -4.22 6.54
CA VAL A 294 -13.61 -3.99 6.60
C VAL A 294 -14.17 -3.71 5.21
N GLU A 295 -13.48 -2.89 4.41
CA GLU A 295 -13.85 -2.61 3.01
C GLU A 295 -13.75 -3.87 2.15
N PHE A 296 -12.69 -4.66 2.27
CA PHE A 296 -12.51 -5.89 1.51
C PHE A 296 -13.66 -6.88 1.77
N VAL A 297 -13.98 -7.12 3.03
CA VAL A 297 -15.11 -7.99 3.41
C VAL A 297 -16.44 -7.45 2.90
N ALA A 298 -16.66 -6.14 3.02
CA ALA A 298 -17.87 -5.49 2.51
C ALA A 298 -17.98 -5.60 0.97
N ALA A 299 -16.88 -5.44 0.25
CA ALA A 299 -16.85 -5.61 -1.21
C ALA A 299 -17.23 -7.04 -1.64
N ILE A 300 -16.73 -8.06 -0.91
CA ILE A 300 -17.12 -9.47 -1.12
C ILE A 300 -18.62 -9.67 -0.88
N GLN A 301 -19.11 -9.26 0.30
CA GLN A 301 -20.50 -9.47 0.70
C GLN A 301 -21.50 -8.76 -0.20
N GLN A 302 -21.09 -7.59 -0.76
CA GLN A 302 -21.92 -6.76 -1.64
C GLN A 302 -21.69 -7.05 -3.12
N ALA A 303 -20.78 -7.97 -3.48
CA ALA A 303 -20.40 -8.30 -4.85
C ALA A 303 -20.06 -7.05 -5.70
N ARG A 304 -19.27 -6.13 -5.17
CA ARG A 304 -18.85 -4.89 -5.82
C ARG A 304 -17.33 -4.76 -5.89
N GLN A 305 -16.84 -3.86 -6.72
CA GLN A 305 -15.42 -3.53 -6.76
C GLN A 305 -14.99 -2.87 -5.43
N PRO A 306 -13.76 -3.17 -4.97
CA PRO A 306 -13.18 -2.53 -3.79
C PRO A 306 -12.72 -1.09 -4.11
N TYR A 307 -12.46 -0.30 -3.08
CA TYR A 307 -11.98 1.08 -3.23
C TYR A 307 -10.59 1.20 -3.85
N VAL A 308 -9.73 0.20 -3.64
CA VAL A 308 -8.36 0.19 -4.15
C VAL A 308 -8.20 -1.04 -5.01
N THR A 309 -8.09 -0.83 -6.30
CA THR A 309 -8.06 -1.91 -7.30
C THR A 309 -6.64 -2.27 -7.72
N GLY A 310 -6.48 -3.38 -8.41
CA GLY A 310 -5.22 -3.73 -9.05
C GLY A 310 -4.80 -2.73 -10.15
N ARG A 311 -5.76 -1.99 -10.75
CA ARG A 311 -5.45 -0.91 -11.71
C ARG A 311 -4.79 0.28 -11.04
N ASP A 312 -5.23 0.65 -9.83
CA ASP A 312 -4.57 1.68 -9.03
C ASP A 312 -3.12 1.29 -8.72
N ALA A 313 -2.92 0.04 -8.31
CA ALA A 313 -1.59 -0.49 -8.04
C ALA A 313 -0.67 -0.46 -9.27
N ARG A 314 -1.19 -0.78 -10.45
CA ARG A 314 -0.44 -0.70 -11.70
C ARG A 314 -0.03 0.73 -12.04
N ARG A 315 -0.90 1.74 -11.82
CA ARG A 315 -0.59 3.15 -12.03
C ARG A 315 0.55 3.61 -11.09
N ALA A 316 0.47 3.27 -9.81
CA ALA A 316 1.52 3.60 -8.84
C ALA A 316 2.86 2.89 -9.18
N LEU A 317 2.82 1.63 -9.61
CA LEU A 317 3.99 0.89 -10.06
C LEU A 317 4.64 1.51 -11.29
N ALA A 318 3.86 1.98 -12.27
CA ALA A 318 4.39 2.65 -13.47
C ALA A 318 5.21 3.90 -13.09
N VAL A 319 4.71 4.71 -12.13
CA VAL A 319 5.46 5.85 -11.59
C VAL A 319 6.75 5.38 -10.91
N ALA A 320 6.69 4.35 -10.06
CA ALA A 320 7.87 3.82 -9.35
C ALA A 320 8.97 3.34 -10.31
N LEU A 321 8.60 2.61 -11.36
CA LEU A 321 9.55 2.12 -12.37
C LEU A 321 10.15 3.26 -13.20
N ALA A 322 9.37 4.26 -13.57
CA ALA A 322 9.87 5.46 -14.25
C ALA A 322 10.83 6.26 -13.34
N CYS A 323 10.60 6.30 -12.02
CA CYS A 323 11.55 6.89 -11.07
C CYS A 323 12.88 6.15 -11.02
N ILE A 324 12.87 4.83 -11.03
CA ILE A 324 14.09 4.00 -11.08
C ILE A 324 14.90 4.33 -12.35
N GLU A 325 14.25 4.43 -13.48
CA GLU A 325 14.91 4.78 -14.74
C GLU A 325 15.42 6.22 -14.73
N SER A 326 14.67 7.16 -14.14
CA SER A 326 15.09 8.54 -13.98
C SER A 326 16.37 8.68 -13.15
N VAL A 327 16.47 7.94 -12.05
CA VAL A 327 17.70 7.90 -11.22
C VAL A 327 18.88 7.32 -11.99
N ARG A 328 18.66 6.28 -12.82
CA ARG A 328 19.71 5.66 -13.62
C ARG A 328 20.24 6.56 -14.75
N THR A 329 19.33 7.29 -15.39
CA THR A 329 19.64 8.11 -16.58
C THR A 329 19.93 9.58 -16.25
N HIS A 330 19.61 10.01 -15.03
CA HIS A 330 19.65 11.41 -14.60
C HIS A 330 18.79 12.33 -15.50
N ALA A 331 17.67 11.82 -16.01
CA ALA A 331 16.80 12.51 -16.94
C ALA A 331 15.32 12.36 -16.57
N PRO A 332 14.45 13.29 -17.00
CA PRO A 332 13.00 13.09 -16.93
C PRO A 332 12.59 11.88 -17.78
N ILE A 333 11.67 11.07 -17.26
CA ILE A 333 11.18 9.85 -17.92
C ILE A 333 9.67 9.98 -18.13
N PRO A 334 9.18 9.78 -19.38
CA PRO A 334 7.76 9.70 -19.63
C PRO A 334 7.16 8.45 -18.99
N ILE A 335 5.94 8.58 -18.43
CA ILE A 335 5.23 7.46 -17.84
C ILE A 335 4.40 6.77 -18.92
N ASP A 336 4.51 5.44 -18.99
CA ASP A 336 3.70 4.64 -19.89
C ASP A 336 2.23 4.66 -19.48
N ARG A 337 1.41 5.40 -20.21
CA ARG A 337 -0.03 5.54 -19.99
C ARG A 337 -0.82 4.30 -20.40
N SER A 338 -0.26 3.41 -21.21
CA SER A 338 -0.91 2.12 -21.54
C SER A 338 -1.14 1.26 -20.29
N ALA A 339 -0.43 1.59 -19.21
CA ALA A 339 -0.65 1.03 -17.89
C ALA A 339 -2.07 1.31 -17.33
N GLY A 340 -2.76 2.36 -17.77
CA GLY A 340 -4.15 2.67 -17.37
C GLY A 340 -5.23 2.17 -18.34
N THR A 341 -4.86 1.90 -19.58
CA THR A 341 -5.76 1.45 -20.65
C THR A 341 -5.56 -0.03 -20.92
N LEU A 342 -6.09 -0.90 -20.08
CA LEU A 342 -6.48 -2.22 -20.58
C LEU A 342 -7.73 -1.98 -21.43
N ALA A 343 -7.73 -2.45 -22.68
CA ALA A 343 -8.82 -2.26 -23.64
C ALA A 343 -10.18 -2.49 -22.98
N GLN A 344 -11.12 -1.56 -23.28
CA GLN A 344 -12.52 -1.71 -22.93
C GLN A 344 -13.12 -2.94 -23.61
#